data_0382e570206f0ba150c70d757dba0925
#
_entry.id   0382e570206f0ba150c70d757dba0925
#
_cell.length_a   1.000
_cell.length_b   1.000
_cell.length_c   1.000
_cell.angle_alpha   90.00
_cell.angle_beta   90.00
_cell.angle_gamma   90.00
#
_symmetry.space_group_name_H-M   'P 1'
#
loop_
_entity.id
_entity.type
_entity.pdbx_description
1 polymer ?
#
loop_
_entity_poly.entity_id
_entity_poly.type
_entity_poly.pdbx_seq_one_letter_code
_entity_poly.pdbx_strand_id
1 'polypeptide(L)'
;VAIIYTYPSKLTPVAADLIILSDSSDNLNTKKATLSSLKPAIGVNDYDLNATADGSNVDLNLTSSLGVDNSQIKVVAGSNITLTRDNSAQITIAASSGTPGDTYDLNAGPKSGIKVPLNLTSGSGTDNSLVELSEGSNITLTQVSSTEIQIESTGGSGSALTVSQGGIAVDTDVTDLNFISGFAAVDDAGTAGKVDVNAVYNTSLGDAIATTSDLGGIPSGTTVADLKGDTIVSIFDELLFPTALPLYTIPTRTLSSTVTGTKEVGTTHSPALTAGGNKNDAGIYTDISITKTVNGSASTLISGAPIESSASNLPSQFGFANANNPNKSYGKSFTDTGLVIPAPASGSTSSVVYGSTANYDAGLALKDSKGVDDTRPAAVRSVNNPQAASTGFNSVNRTITGLYPFYHFRQAGAISTADMVTAIQNGTAVAIVASASGTINIPLAINNEFLAVAYPATNTTKTKYFVTSLDQGAITVVFNAVATSSANSPTGLWSGISFKIHTSNSSLTLTGSTMQLRNS
;
A
#
# COMPACT_ATOMS: atom_id res chain seq x y z
N VAL A 1 -31.39 21.00 27.78
CA VAL A 1 -30.28 20.78 26.85
C VAL A 1 -29.85 19.34 27.01
N ALA A 2 -30.07 18.50 25.99
CA ALA A 2 -29.60 17.12 26.03
C ALA A 2 -28.07 17.11 25.88
N ILE A 3 -27.38 16.48 26.84
CA ILE A 3 -25.92 16.36 26.81
C ILE A 3 -25.59 15.16 25.91
N ILE A 4 -25.21 15.42 24.65
CA ILE A 4 -24.98 14.37 23.62
C ILE A 4 -23.93 13.33 24.02
N TYR A 5 -22.96 13.69 24.86
CA TYR A 5 -21.88 12.74 25.27
C TYR A 5 -22.30 11.72 26.35
N THR A 6 -23.53 11.75 26.81
CA THR A 6 -24.05 10.73 27.75
C THR A 6 -24.59 9.49 27.02
N TYR A 7 -24.70 9.54 25.70
CA TYR A 7 -25.16 8.40 24.92
C TYR A 7 -23.97 7.50 24.53
N PRO A 8 -24.13 6.19 24.63
CA PRO A 8 -23.07 5.28 24.20
C PRO A 8 -22.81 5.42 22.70
N SER A 9 -21.53 5.39 22.31
CA SER A 9 -21.15 5.43 20.89
C SER A 9 -21.63 4.16 20.18
N LYS A 10 -22.27 4.33 19.03
CA LYS A 10 -22.63 3.22 18.14
C LYS A 10 -21.48 2.94 17.18
N LEU A 11 -20.83 1.79 17.34
CA LEU A 11 -19.64 1.43 16.53
C LEU A 11 -19.97 1.12 15.07
N THR A 12 -21.19 0.65 14.78
CA THR A 12 -21.66 0.32 13.43
C THR A 12 -22.97 1.04 13.13
N PRO A 13 -22.92 2.28 12.62
CA PRO A 13 -24.13 2.99 12.21
C PRO A 13 -24.85 2.28 11.05
N VAL A 14 -26.17 2.31 11.06
CA VAL A 14 -27.01 1.80 9.96
C VAL A 14 -27.83 2.93 9.33
N ALA A 15 -28.30 2.72 8.10
CA ALA A 15 -29.01 3.74 7.29
C ALA A 15 -30.22 4.39 8.00
N ALA A 16 -30.89 3.65 8.88
CA ALA A 16 -32.05 4.12 9.64
C ALA A 16 -31.69 4.88 10.92
N ASP A 17 -30.41 4.95 11.31
CA ASP A 17 -30.02 5.72 12.50
C ASP A 17 -30.33 7.19 12.34
N LEU A 18 -30.80 7.81 13.41
CA LEU A 18 -31.22 9.20 13.41
C LEU A 18 -30.10 10.11 13.89
N ILE A 19 -29.87 11.19 13.17
CA ILE A 19 -28.96 12.28 13.52
C ILE A 19 -29.78 13.51 13.84
N ILE A 20 -29.36 14.27 14.85
CA ILE A 20 -29.97 15.54 15.23
C ILE A 20 -29.19 16.65 14.52
N LEU A 21 -29.89 17.47 13.74
CA LEU A 21 -29.33 18.57 12.98
C LEU A 21 -30.04 19.88 13.35
N SER A 22 -29.33 21.01 13.22
CA SER A 22 -29.94 22.33 13.20
C SER A 22 -30.36 22.67 11.76
N ASP A 23 -31.62 22.99 11.56
CA ASP A 23 -32.14 23.38 10.25
C ASP A 23 -31.95 24.88 10.04
N SER A 24 -31.04 25.26 9.13
CA SER A 24 -30.72 26.66 8.83
C SER A 24 -31.88 27.39 8.12
N SER A 25 -32.78 26.65 7.47
CA SER A 25 -33.95 27.21 6.80
C SER A 25 -35.17 27.40 7.72
N ASP A 26 -35.14 26.81 8.92
CA ASP A 26 -36.21 26.86 9.92
C ASP A 26 -35.68 27.44 11.25
N ASN A 27 -35.09 28.61 11.19
CA ASN A 27 -34.59 29.37 12.35
C ASN A 27 -33.72 28.54 13.32
N LEU A 28 -32.89 27.66 12.78
CA LEU A 28 -32.01 26.74 13.53
C LEU A 28 -32.76 25.77 14.46
N ASN A 29 -34.03 25.49 14.20
CA ASN A 29 -34.77 24.49 14.94
C ASN A 29 -34.12 23.11 14.78
N THR A 30 -34.14 22.35 15.85
CA THR A 30 -33.59 20.98 15.87
C THR A 30 -34.50 20.04 15.10
N LYS A 31 -33.97 19.38 14.10
CA LYS A 31 -34.65 18.37 13.30
C LYS A 31 -33.94 17.02 13.41
N LYS A 32 -34.66 15.96 13.07
CA LYS A 32 -34.11 14.61 12.96
C LYS A 32 -33.94 14.26 11.48
N ALA A 33 -32.79 13.73 11.13
CA ALA A 33 -32.55 13.14 9.82
C ALA A 33 -32.05 11.70 10.00
N THR A 34 -32.39 10.83 9.08
CA THR A 34 -31.77 9.50 9.04
C THR A 34 -30.38 9.59 8.44
N LEU A 35 -29.51 8.67 8.78
CA LEU A 35 -28.17 8.59 8.18
C LEU A 35 -28.28 8.42 6.66
N SER A 36 -29.29 7.69 6.16
CA SER A 36 -29.54 7.55 4.72
C SER A 36 -29.91 8.85 4.03
N SER A 37 -30.67 9.74 4.67
CA SER A 37 -31.05 11.04 4.08
C SER A 37 -29.90 12.05 4.07
N LEU A 38 -28.86 11.80 4.87
CA LEU A 38 -27.68 12.66 4.94
C LEU A 38 -26.65 12.33 3.84
N LYS A 39 -26.64 11.09 3.35
CA LYS A 39 -25.69 10.63 2.33
C LYS A 39 -25.54 11.59 1.15
N PRO A 40 -26.61 12.07 0.49
CA PRO A 40 -26.48 13.00 -0.62
C PRO A 40 -25.85 14.34 -0.21
N ALA A 41 -26.15 14.83 1.00
CA ALA A 41 -25.66 16.12 1.50
C ALA A 41 -24.16 16.11 1.85
N ILE A 42 -23.62 14.96 2.24
CA ILE A 42 -22.18 14.80 2.55
C ILE A 42 -21.38 14.24 1.37
N GLY A 43 -22.00 14.12 0.19
CA GLY A 43 -21.32 13.67 -1.02
C GLY A 43 -20.98 12.18 -1.06
N VAL A 44 -21.61 11.35 -0.23
CA VAL A 44 -21.43 9.89 -0.28
C VAL A 44 -22.30 9.33 -1.39
N ASN A 45 -21.65 8.87 -2.43
CA ASN A 45 -22.28 8.19 -3.54
C ASN A 45 -22.38 6.68 -3.29
N ASP A 46 -23.56 6.13 -3.46
CA ASP A 46 -23.71 4.70 -3.70
C ASP A 46 -23.77 4.50 -5.23
N TYR A 47 -23.05 3.52 -5.72
CA TYR A 47 -23.02 3.20 -7.14
C TYR A 47 -23.65 1.84 -7.38
N ASP A 48 -24.58 1.78 -8.32
CA ASP A 48 -25.14 0.55 -8.81
C ASP A 48 -24.60 0.25 -10.21
N LEU A 49 -24.06 -0.95 -10.40
CA LEU A 49 -23.66 -1.45 -11.70
C LEU A 49 -24.77 -2.33 -12.26
N ASN A 50 -25.42 -1.86 -13.33
CA ASN A 50 -26.55 -2.54 -13.94
C ASN A 50 -26.29 -2.85 -15.40
N ALA A 51 -26.66 -4.07 -15.82
CA ALA A 51 -26.65 -4.46 -17.21
C ALA A 51 -27.97 -4.09 -17.89
N THR A 52 -27.93 -3.51 -19.10
CA THR A 52 -29.08 -3.28 -19.96
C THR A 52 -28.85 -3.87 -21.34
N ALA A 53 -29.90 -4.39 -21.96
CA ALA A 53 -29.81 -4.93 -23.33
C ALA A 53 -29.80 -3.77 -24.35
N ASP A 54 -28.88 -3.83 -25.34
CA ASP A 54 -28.81 -2.93 -26.47
C ASP A 54 -28.66 -3.73 -27.78
N GLY A 55 -29.75 -4.20 -28.31
CA GLY A 55 -29.78 -5.09 -29.49
C GLY A 55 -29.05 -6.40 -29.23
N SER A 56 -27.97 -6.65 -29.97
CA SER A 56 -27.08 -7.81 -29.75
C SER A 56 -25.94 -7.54 -28.74
N ASN A 57 -25.89 -6.35 -28.18
CA ASN A 57 -24.88 -5.92 -27.24
C ASN A 57 -25.47 -5.78 -25.83
N VAL A 58 -24.62 -5.58 -24.85
CA VAL A 58 -25.04 -5.30 -23.49
C VAL A 58 -24.27 -4.07 -22.98
N ASP A 59 -25.01 -3.12 -22.44
CA ASP A 59 -24.44 -1.96 -21.78
C ASP A 59 -24.34 -2.20 -20.28
N LEU A 60 -23.15 -1.97 -19.73
CA LEU A 60 -22.90 -1.91 -18.29
C LEU A 60 -22.97 -0.45 -17.86
N ASN A 61 -24.00 -0.12 -17.14
CA ASN A 61 -24.25 1.24 -16.65
C ASN A 61 -23.87 1.36 -15.19
N LEU A 62 -22.94 2.23 -14.88
CA LEU A 62 -22.64 2.63 -13.52
C LEU A 62 -23.49 3.86 -13.20
N THR A 63 -24.48 3.68 -12.34
CA THR A 63 -25.38 4.76 -11.95
C THR A 63 -25.07 5.21 -10.54
N SER A 64 -24.93 6.51 -10.39
CA SER A 64 -24.69 7.16 -9.10
C SER A 64 -26.01 7.52 -8.43
N SER A 65 -26.14 7.30 -7.15
CA SER A 65 -27.32 7.71 -6.36
C SER A 65 -27.52 9.21 -6.33
N LEU A 66 -26.47 10.00 -6.62
CA LEU A 66 -26.52 11.46 -6.70
C LEU A 66 -26.67 12.03 -8.11
N GLY A 67 -26.75 11.16 -9.13
CA GLY A 67 -26.95 11.55 -10.52
C GLY A 67 -25.78 12.28 -11.19
N VAL A 68 -24.61 12.30 -10.56
CA VAL A 68 -23.42 13.03 -11.05
C VAL A 68 -22.48 12.20 -11.91
N ASP A 69 -22.64 10.87 -11.92
CA ASP A 69 -21.85 9.97 -12.74
C ASP A 69 -22.77 8.87 -13.32
N ASN A 70 -22.84 8.80 -14.64
CA ASN A 70 -23.59 7.82 -15.39
C ASN A 70 -22.68 7.22 -16.48
N SER A 71 -21.55 6.68 -16.05
CA SER A 71 -20.60 6.05 -16.95
C SER A 71 -21.18 4.77 -17.54
N GLN A 72 -20.96 4.56 -18.83
CA GLN A 72 -21.43 3.40 -19.56
C GLN A 72 -20.27 2.70 -20.26
N ILE A 73 -20.22 1.40 -20.14
CA ILE A 73 -19.34 0.54 -20.93
C ILE A 73 -20.21 -0.35 -21.81
N LYS A 74 -20.07 -0.21 -23.10
CA LYS A 74 -20.74 -1.08 -24.06
C LYS A 74 -19.93 -2.35 -24.29
N VAL A 75 -20.50 -3.49 -23.96
CA VAL A 75 -19.95 -4.80 -24.31
C VAL A 75 -20.56 -5.20 -25.64
N VAL A 76 -19.73 -5.24 -26.66
CA VAL A 76 -20.15 -5.53 -28.04
C VAL A 76 -19.92 -7.01 -28.32
N ALA A 77 -20.95 -7.67 -28.83
CA ALA A 77 -20.84 -9.04 -29.28
C ALA A 77 -19.94 -9.09 -30.53
N GLY A 78 -18.84 -9.82 -30.43
CA GLY A 78 -18.03 -10.17 -31.60
C GLY A 78 -18.68 -11.26 -32.45
N SER A 79 -18.02 -11.60 -33.55
CA SER A 79 -18.51 -12.71 -34.41
C SER A 79 -18.60 -14.00 -33.58
N ASN A 80 -19.73 -14.70 -33.71
CA ASN A 80 -20.02 -15.95 -32.99
C ASN A 80 -20.13 -15.85 -31.47
N ILE A 81 -20.33 -14.66 -30.93
CA ILE A 81 -20.62 -14.44 -29.52
C ILE A 81 -22.07 -13.91 -29.42
N THR A 82 -22.81 -14.50 -28.51
CA THR A 82 -24.14 -14.02 -28.12
C THR A 82 -24.03 -13.50 -26.70
N LEU A 83 -24.42 -12.26 -26.51
CA LEU A 83 -24.54 -11.64 -25.20
C LEU A 83 -26.04 -11.64 -24.83
N THR A 84 -26.35 -12.21 -23.68
CA THR A 84 -27.71 -12.21 -23.15
C THR A 84 -27.68 -11.53 -21.78
N ARG A 85 -28.49 -10.50 -21.63
CA ARG A 85 -28.73 -9.92 -20.30
C ARG A 85 -29.81 -10.75 -19.61
N ASP A 86 -29.45 -11.49 -18.58
CA ASP A 86 -30.40 -12.31 -17.82
C ASP A 86 -31.18 -11.45 -16.81
N ASN A 87 -30.49 -10.52 -16.17
CA ASN A 87 -31.07 -9.53 -15.26
C ASN A 87 -30.14 -8.32 -15.13
N SER A 88 -30.44 -7.37 -14.22
CA SER A 88 -29.61 -6.17 -14.01
C SER A 88 -28.19 -6.45 -13.52
N ALA A 89 -27.95 -7.61 -12.91
CA ALA A 89 -26.67 -7.97 -12.31
C ALA A 89 -25.97 -9.16 -12.99
N GLN A 90 -26.57 -9.69 -14.07
CA GLN A 90 -26.04 -10.89 -14.73
C GLN A 90 -26.10 -10.79 -16.25
N ILE A 91 -25.01 -11.14 -16.88
CA ILE A 91 -24.85 -11.25 -18.33
C ILE A 91 -24.32 -12.65 -18.63
N THR A 92 -24.98 -13.35 -19.51
CA THR A 92 -24.47 -14.60 -20.07
C THR A 92 -23.74 -14.30 -21.37
N ILE A 93 -22.51 -14.78 -21.47
CA ILE A 93 -21.70 -14.75 -22.69
C ILE A 93 -21.66 -16.16 -23.23
N ALA A 94 -22.33 -16.39 -24.33
CA ALA A 94 -22.36 -17.69 -25.02
C ALA A 94 -21.64 -17.57 -26.36
N ALA A 95 -20.76 -18.49 -26.65
CA ALA A 95 -20.33 -18.67 -28.02
C ALA A 95 -21.56 -19.24 -28.75
N SER A 96 -22.07 -18.53 -29.76
CA SER A 96 -22.93 -19.20 -30.73
C SER A 96 -22.06 -20.31 -31.31
N SER A 97 -22.51 -21.54 -31.17
CA SER A 97 -21.87 -22.63 -31.89
C SER A 97 -21.77 -22.18 -33.33
N GLY A 98 -20.56 -21.69 -33.69
CA GLY A 98 -20.25 -21.65 -35.11
C GLY A 98 -20.64 -23.02 -35.66
N THR A 99 -21.13 -23.07 -36.84
CA THR A 99 -21.26 -24.35 -37.56
C THR A 99 -20.08 -25.20 -37.09
N PRO A 100 -20.33 -26.39 -36.53
CA PRO A 100 -19.26 -27.25 -36.07
C PRO A 100 -18.17 -27.19 -37.13
N GLY A 101 -16.95 -26.77 -36.71
CA GLY A 101 -15.85 -26.68 -37.67
C GLY A 101 -15.84 -27.98 -38.45
N ASP A 102 -15.74 -27.89 -39.75
CA ASP A 102 -15.84 -29.06 -40.61
C ASP A 102 -15.07 -30.22 -39.98
N THR A 103 -15.77 -31.29 -39.71
CA THR A 103 -15.13 -32.56 -39.37
C THR A 103 -14.60 -33.13 -40.67
N TYR A 104 -13.32 -33.38 -40.70
CA TYR A 104 -12.65 -33.97 -41.85
C TYR A 104 -12.39 -35.43 -41.59
N ASP A 105 -12.86 -36.26 -42.47
CA ASP A 105 -12.51 -37.68 -42.48
C ASP A 105 -11.43 -37.93 -43.54
N LEU A 106 -10.31 -38.50 -43.09
CA LEU A 106 -9.26 -38.95 -43.99
C LEU A 106 -9.49 -40.44 -44.31
N ASN A 107 -9.86 -40.69 -45.52
CA ASN A 107 -10.21 -42.04 -45.98
C ASN A 107 -9.29 -42.52 -47.10
N ALA A 108 -8.83 -43.76 -46.97
CA ALA A 108 -8.15 -44.46 -48.07
C ALA A 108 -9.17 -44.90 -49.12
N GLY A 109 -9.02 -44.42 -50.35
CA GLY A 109 -9.84 -44.87 -51.47
C GLY A 109 -9.28 -46.13 -52.12
N PRO A 110 -10.09 -46.75 -53.02
CA PRO A 110 -9.68 -47.98 -53.70
C PRO A 110 -8.39 -47.76 -54.51
N LYS A 111 -7.49 -48.72 -54.42
CA LYS A 111 -6.25 -48.69 -55.18
C LYS A 111 -6.51 -48.69 -56.67
N SER A 112 -5.85 -47.81 -57.39
CA SER A 112 -5.89 -47.74 -58.88
C SER A 112 -4.46 -47.80 -59.44
N GLY A 113 -4.10 -48.89 -60.05
CA GLY A 113 -2.74 -49.14 -60.51
C GLY A 113 -1.77 -49.22 -59.34
N ILE A 114 -0.74 -48.34 -59.37
CA ILE A 114 0.29 -48.23 -58.31
C ILE A 114 -0.07 -47.15 -57.26
N LYS A 115 -1.26 -46.62 -57.26
CA LYS A 115 -1.67 -45.50 -56.42
C LYS A 115 -2.80 -45.86 -55.47
N VAL A 116 -2.72 -45.41 -54.24
CA VAL A 116 -3.80 -45.44 -53.27
C VAL A 116 -4.15 -43.98 -52.95
N PRO A 117 -5.36 -43.49 -53.25
CA PRO A 117 -5.78 -42.13 -52.91
C PRO A 117 -6.09 -42.03 -51.42
N LEU A 118 -5.67 -40.94 -50.83
CA LEU A 118 -6.09 -40.46 -49.51
C LEU A 118 -7.04 -39.30 -49.75
N ASN A 119 -8.31 -39.52 -49.49
CA ASN A 119 -9.35 -38.53 -49.65
C ASN A 119 -9.60 -37.84 -48.32
N LEU A 120 -9.45 -36.53 -48.31
CA LEU A 120 -9.90 -35.71 -47.18
C LEU A 120 -11.33 -35.23 -47.53
N THR A 121 -12.32 -35.78 -46.85
CA THR A 121 -13.71 -35.39 -47.05
C THR A 121 -14.18 -34.54 -45.90
N SER A 122 -14.74 -33.39 -46.22
CA SER A 122 -15.40 -32.54 -45.26
C SER A 122 -16.81 -33.04 -44.97
N GLY A 123 -17.20 -33.04 -43.69
CA GLY A 123 -18.56 -33.36 -43.28
C GLY A 123 -19.61 -32.41 -43.88
N SER A 124 -19.23 -31.21 -44.32
CA SER A 124 -20.07 -30.26 -45.05
C SER A 124 -20.08 -30.48 -46.56
N GLY A 125 -19.23 -31.35 -47.09
CA GLY A 125 -19.15 -31.66 -48.51
C GLY A 125 -18.41 -30.62 -49.38
N THR A 126 -17.75 -29.64 -48.78
CA THR A 126 -17.14 -28.52 -49.51
C THR A 126 -15.63 -28.65 -49.80
N ASP A 127 -14.96 -29.61 -49.22
CA ASP A 127 -13.54 -29.86 -49.49
C ASP A 127 -13.32 -31.35 -49.76
N ASN A 128 -12.83 -31.65 -50.94
CA ASN A 128 -12.51 -33.02 -51.38
C ASN A 128 -11.06 -33.06 -51.89
N SER A 129 -10.14 -32.66 -51.04
CA SER A 129 -8.71 -32.71 -51.34
C SER A 129 -8.25 -34.16 -51.44
N LEU A 130 -7.48 -34.45 -52.46
CA LEU A 130 -6.96 -35.78 -52.79
C LEU A 130 -5.42 -35.77 -52.73
N VAL A 131 -4.86 -36.67 -51.93
CA VAL A 131 -3.42 -36.96 -51.95
C VAL A 131 -3.28 -38.42 -52.44
N GLU A 132 -2.49 -38.64 -53.46
CA GLU A 132 -2.21 -39.98 -53.96
C GLU A 132 -0.87 -40.49 -53.40
N LEU A 133 -0.91 -41.62 -52.70
CA LEU A 133 0.29 -42.40 -52.38
C LEU A 133 0.58 -43.29 -53.56
N SER A 134 1.81 -43.18 -54.09
CA SER A 134 2.26 -43.99 -55.23
C SER A 134 3.30 -45.02 -54.75
N GLU A 135 3.16 -46.23 -55.27
CA GLU A 135 4.18 -47.27 -55.07
C GLU A 135 5.49 -46.83 -55.71
N GLY A 136 6.57 -46.91 -54.93
CA GLY A 136 7.90 -46.85 -55.48
C GLY A 136 8.45 -48.24 -55.76
N SER A 137 9.69 -48.31 -56.18
CA SER A 137 10.38 -49.59 -56.36
C SER A 137 10.40 -50.40 -55.08
N ASN A 138 9.99 -51.62 -55.12
CA ASN A 138 9.92 -52.58 -54.00
C ASN A 138 8.97 -52.19 -52.84
N ILE A 139 8.01 -51.36 -53.11
CA ILE A 139 6.95 -51.03 -52.14
C ILE A 139 5.60 -51.40 -52.79
N THR A 140 4.79 -52.15 -52.04
CA THR A 140 3.41 -52.45 -52.39
C THR A 140 2.50 -51.71 -51.42
N LEU A 141 1.57 -50.97 -51.94
CA LEU A 141 0.50 -50.35 -51.17
C LEU A 141 -0.77 -51.20 -51.33
N THR A 142 -1.36 -51.57 -50.22
CA THR A 142 -2.64 -52.28 -50.19
C THR A 142 -3.64 -51.49 -49.34
N GLN A 143 -4.74 -51.08 -49.91
CA GLN A 143 -5.84 -50.54 -49.11
C GLN A 143 -6.55 -51.73 -48.43
N VAL A 144 -6.45 -51.80 -47.10
CA VAL A 144 -7.08 -52.84 -46.30
C VAL A 144 -8.53 -52.43 -45.94
N SER A 145 -8.72 -51.17 -45.64
CA SER A 145 -10.03 -50.59 -45.35
C SER A 145 -10.04 -49.11 -45.74
N SER A 146 -11.13 -48.40 -45.52
CA SER A 146 -11.21 -46.93 -45.71
C SER A 146 -10.30 -46.16 -44.75
N THR A 147 -9.86 -46.78 -43.66
CA THR A 147 -9.01 -46.16 -42.61
C THR A 147 -7.63 -46.79 -42.51
N GLU A 148 -7.32 -47.75 -43.38
CA GLU A 148 -6.07 -48.50 -43.27
C GLU A 148 -5.43 -48.76 -44.64
N ILE A 149 -4.18 -48.39 -44.75
CA ILE A 149 -3.31 -48.72 -45.89
C ILE A 149 -2.14 -49.52 -45.36
N GLN A 150 -1.96 -50.71 -45.86
CA GLN A 150 -0.79 -51.53 -45.60
C GLN A 150 0.30 -51.19 -46.62
N ILE A 151 1.49 -50.96 -46.10
CA ILE A 151 2.67 -50.68 -46.91
C ILE A 151 3.63 -51.85 -46.71
N GLU A 152 3.83 -52.62 -47.76
CA GLU A 152 4.72 -53.79 -47.72
C GLU A 152 5.93 -53.60 -48.63
N SER A 153 7.04 -54.07 -48.19
CA SER A 153 8.23 -54.18 -49.06
C SER A 153 8.18 -55.47 -49.86
N THR A 154 8.19 -55.33 -51.19
CA THR A 154 8.26 -56.50 -52.09
C THR A 154 9.69 -56.99 -52.34
N GLY A 155 10.68 -56.34 -51.74
CA GLY A 155 12.04 -56.77 -51.78
C GLY A 155 12.27 -57.99 -50.88
N GLY A 156 12.75 -59.06 -51.44
CA GLY A 156 12.96 -60.34 -50.79
C GLY A 156 13.78 -60.23 -49.50
N SER A 157 13.61 -61.25 -48.71
CA SER A 157 14.30 -61.48 -47.45
C SER A 157 15.71 -60.91 -47.40
N GLY A 158 15.93 -59.92 -46.54
CA GLY A 158 17.26 -59.55 -46.11
C GLY A 158 17.95 -58.43 -46.88
N SER A 159 17.23 -57.45 -47.41
CA SER A 159 17.92 -56.17 -47.76
C SER A 159 18.18 -55.40 -46.50
N ALA A 160 19.42 -55.39 -46.09
CA ALA A 160 19.89 -54.45 -45.03
C ALA A 160 19.45 -53.02 -45.38
N LEU A 161 18.92 -52.31 -44.39
CA LEU A 161 18.54 -50.91 -44.53
C LEU A 161 19.78 -50.11 -44.91
N THR A 162 19.86 -49.59 -46.11
CA THR A 162 20.97 -48.71 -46.52
C THR A 162 20.66 -47.30 -46.09
N VAL A 163 21.35 -46.82 -45.12
CA VAL A 163 21.30 -45.40 -44.74
C VAL A 163 22.31 -44.64 -45.56
N SER A 164 21.87 -43.63 -46.33
CA SER A 164 22.74 -42.79 -47.10
C SER A 164 22.62 -41.33 -46.68
N GLN A 165 23.74 -40.66 -46.49
CA GLN A 165 23.84 -39.22 -46.28
C GLN A 165 24.45 -38.59 -47.54
N GLY A 166 23.72 -37.64 -48.14
CA GLY A 166 24.20 -36.96 -49.35
C GLY A 166 24.41 -37.86 -50.55
N GLY A 167 23.68 -39.00 -50.66
CA GLY A 167 23.77 -39.92 -51.76
C GLY A 167 24.92 -40.92 -51.68
N ILE A 168 25.68 -40.93 -50.63
CA ILE A 168 26.73 -41.92 -50.33
C ILE A 168 26.21 -42.92 -49.33
N ALA A 169 26.22 -44.23 -49.66
CA ALA A 169 25.90 -45.27 -48.72
C ALA A 169 26.89 -45.23 -47.56
N VAL A 170 26.38 -45.02 -46.32
CA VAL A 170 27.21 -44.96 -45.12
C VAL A 170 27.44 -46.33 -44.56
N ASP A 171 26.48 -47.23 -44.71
CA ASP A 171 26.60 -48.66 -44.34
C ASP A 171 25.55 -49.47 -45.09
N THR A 172 25.89 -50.68 -45.51
CA THR A 172 25.00 -51.63 -46.19
C THR A 172 24.52 -52.75 -45.29
N ASP A 173 24.93 -52.73 -44.02
CA ASP A 173 24.59 -53.74 -43.04
C ASP A 173 24.33 -53.08 -41.69
N VAL A 174 23.34 -52.15 -41.68
CA VAL A 174 23.01 -51.38 -40.48
C VAL A 174 22.35 -52.27 -39.47
N THR A 175 23.12 -52.70 -38.49
CA THR A 175 22.61 -53.38 -37.30
C THR A 175 22.16 -52.39 -36.24
N ASP A 176 22.60 -51.11 -36.32
CA ASP A 176 22.27 -50.06 -35.38
C ASP A 176 21.96 -48.76 -36.12
N LEU A 177 20.77 -48.20 -35.90
CA LEU A 177 20.40 -46.87 -36.38
C LEU A 177 20.75 -45.86 -35.30
N ASN A 178 21.85 -45.12 -35.49
CA ASN A 178 22.29 -44.09 -34.55
C ASN A 178 21.93 -42.72 -35.07
N PHE A 179 20.95 -42.08 -34.46
CA PHE A 179 20.58 -40.68 -34.77
C PHE A 179 21.52 -39.74 -34.02
N ILE A 180 22.49 -39.16 -34.73
CA ILE A 180 23.40 -38.16 -34.18
C ILE A 180 22.67 -36.82 -34.14
N SER A 181 22.46 -36.31 -32.95
CA SER A 181 21.81 -35.07 -32.55
C SER A 181 20.27 -35.00 -32.71
N GLY A 182 19.59 -34.96 -31.58
CA GLY A 182 18.17 -34.74 -31.46
C GLY A 182 17.32 -35.98 -31.23
N PHE A 183 17.90 -37.18 -31.38
CA PHE A 183 17.19 -38.42 -31.08
C PHE A 183 18.12 -39.35 -30.33
N ALA A 184 17.63 -39.92 -29.23
CA ALA A 184 18.25 -41.07 -28.59
C ALA A 184 17.45 -42.29 -28.98
N ALA A 185 18.09 -43.25 -29.68
CA ALA A 185 17.53 -44.57 -29.86
C ALA A 185 17.85 -45.40 -28.62
N VAL A 186 16.85 -45.83 -27.90
CA VAL A 186 17.00 -46.74 -26.76
C VAL A 186 16.48 -48.10 -27.19
N ASP A 187 17.34 -49.07 -27.12
CA ASP A 187 16.95 -50.49 -27.32
C ASP A 187 15.95 -50.86 -26.20
N ASP A 188 14.74 -51.24 -26.57
CA ASP A 188 13.79 -51.86 -25.64
C ASP A 188 14.27 -53.27 -25.34
N ALA A 189 15.03 -53.43 -24.26
CA ALA A 189 15.61 -54.70 -23.82
C ALA A 189 14.59 -55.84 -23.59
N GLY A 190 13.31 -55.61 -23.83
CA GLY A 190 12.22 -56.57 -23.66
C GLY A 190 11.60 -57.12 -24.96
N THR A 191 11.85 -56.53 -26.15
CA THR A 191 11.16 -56.90 -27.38
C THR A 191 12.13 -56.86 -28.56
N ALA A 192 12.56 -58.02 -29.02
CA ALA A 192 13.47 -58.12 -30.16
C ALA A 192 12.92 -57.36 -31.39
N GLY A 193 13.70 -56.43 -31.91
CA GLY A 193 13.37 -55.67 -33.11
C GLY A 193 12.58 -54.36 -32.91
N LYS A 194 12.42 -53.89 -31.66
CA LYS A 194 11.78 -52.61 -31.35
C LYS A 194 12.80 -51.59 -30.88
N VAL A 195 12.88 -50.49 -31.56
CA VAL A 195 13.70 -49.35 -31.17
C VAL A 195 12.76 -48.19 -30.81
N ASP A 196 12.78 -47.74 -29.57
CA ASP A 196 12.09 -46.53 -29.17
C ASP A 196 12.97 -45.33 -29.50
N VAL A 197 12.50 -44.48 -30.40
CA VAL A 197 13.16 -43.23 -30.75
C VAL A 197 12.57 -42.13 -29.90
N ASN A 198 13.30 -41.73 -28.87
CA ASN A 198 12.92 -40.59 -28.08
C ASN A 198 13.53 -39.32 -28.68
N ALA A 199 12.68 -38.33 -28.99
CA ALA A 199 13.18 -37.02 -29.30
C ALA A 199 13.85 -36.41 -28.07
N VAL A 200 15.17 -36.41 -28.06
CA VAL A 200 15.93 -35.61 -27.10
C VAL A 200 15.91 -34.20 -27.63
N TYR A 201 15.46 -33.27 -26.84
CA TYR A 201 15.48 -31.87 -27.20
C TYR A 201 16.86 -31.49 -27.70
N ASN A 202 16.89 -31.09 -28.96
CA ASN A 202 18.15 -30.89 -29.66
C ASN A 202 18.85 -29.66 -29.14
N THR A 203 20.08 -29.86 -28.77
CA THR A 203 21.11 -28.86 -28.51
C THR A 203 21.48 -27.96 -29.71
N SER A 204 20.79 -28.09 -30.84
CA SER A 204 21.11 -27.29 -32.05
C SER A 204 20.46 -25.90 -32.11
N LEU A 205 19.61 -25.55 -31.20
CA LEU A 205 19.38 -24.14 -30.82
C LEU A 205 20.61 -23.77 -29.99
N GLY A 206 21.61 -23.14 -30.59
CA GLY A 206 22.91 -22.92 -30.00
C GLY A 206 22.85 -22.60 -28.52
N ASP A 207 23.64 -23.30 -27.70
CA ASP A 207 23.68 -23.14 -26.23
C ASP A 207 23.82 -21.69 -25.77
N ALA A 208 24.16 -20.80 -26.71
CA ALA A 208 24.32 -19.36 -26.51
C ALA A 208 23.03 -18.51 -26.72
N ILE A 209 21.92 -19.10 -27.17
CA ILE A 209 20.66 -18.33 -27.28
C ILE A 209 20.14 -18.07 -25.86
N ALA A 210 20.07 -16.79 -25.51
CA ALA A 210 19.60 -16.35 -24.20
C ALA A 210 18.26 -15.63 -24.31
N THR A 211 17.46 -15.71 -23.25
CA THR A 211 16.27 -14.86 -23.11
C THR A 211 16.67 -13.38 -23.09
N THR A 212 15.97 -12.55 -23.83
CA THR A 212 16.22 -11.09 -23.88
C THR A 212 15.47 -10.32 -22.81
N SER A 213 14.53 -10.95 -22.16
CA SER A 213 13.74 -10.43 -21.05
C SER A 213 13.34 -11.59 -20.14
N ASP A 214 12.92 -11.26 -18.92
CA ASP A 214 12.34 -12.25 -18.02
C ASP A 214 11.09 -12.87 -18.66
N LEU A 215 11.01 -14.17 -18.63
CA LEU A 215 9.90 -14.94 -19.16
C LEU A 215 9.33 -15.87 -18.07
N GLY A 216 8.25 -15.47 -17.43
CA GLY A 216 7.74 -16.15 -16.25
C GLY A 216 8.80 -16.16 -15.13
N GLY A 217 9.19 -17.32 -14.65
CA GLY A 217 10.25 -17.51 -13.67
C GLY A 217 11.66 -17.69 -14.28
N ILE A 218 11.76 -17.64 -15.60
CA ILE A 218 13.05 -17.77 -16.32
C ILE A 218 13.67 -16.39 -16.48
N PRO A 219 14.80 -16.09 -15.82
CA PRO A 219 15.43 -14.78 -15.88
C PRO A 219 15.94 -14.41 -17.27
N SER A 220 16.03 -13.11 -17.55
CA SER A 220 16.74 -12.59 -18.71
C SER A 220 18.21 -13.02 -18.69
N GLY A 221 18.71 -13.44 -19.81
CA GLY A 221 20.06 -13.98 -19.94
C GLY A 221 20.17 -15.49 -19.72
N THR A 222 19.08 -16.18 -19.32
CA THR A 222 19.09 -17.64 -19.24
C THR A 222 19.28 -18.23 -20.61
N THR A 223 20.29 -19.06 -20.78
CA THR A 223 20.62 -19.71 -22.05
C THR A 223 19.97 -21.09 -22.16
N VAL A 224 19.94 -21.63 -23.38
CA VAL A 224 19.51 -23.01 -23.59
C VAL A 224 20.42 -23.99 -22.84
N ALA A 225 21.70 -23.68 -22.69
CA ALA A 225 22.63 -24.46 -21.92
C ALA A 225 22.25 -24.53 -20.41
N ASP A 226 21.73 -23.45 -19.85
CA ASP A 226 21.31 -23.40 -18.46
C ASP A 226 20.07 -24.25 -18.19
N LEU A 227 19.20 -24.43 -19.18
CA LEU A 227 17.99 -25.26 -19.11
C LEU A 227 18.25 -26.72 -19.48
N LYS A 228 19.45 -27.01 -19.95
CA LYS A 228 19.85 -28.37 -20.39
C LYS A 228 19.97 -29.30 -19.19
N GLY A 229 19.16 -30.33 -19.18
CA GLY A 229 19.06 -31.31 -18.08
C GLY A 229 17.80 -31.13 -17.24
N ASP A 230 17.10 -30.00 -17.38
CA ASP A 230 15.80 -29.84 -16.77
C ASP A 230 14.73 -30.63 -17.50
N THR A 231 13.73 -31.09 -16.78
CA THR A 231 12.59 -31.75 -17.40
C THR A 231 11.67 -30.68 -18.03
N ILE A 232 10.94 -31.08 -19.08
CA ILE A 232 9.92 -30.20 -19.68
C ILE A 232 8.92 -29.70 -18.61
N VAL A 233 8.59 -30.57 -17.65
CA VAL A 233 7.69 -30.22 -16.54
C VAL A 233 8.29 -29.13 -15.66
N SER A 234 9.59 -29.21 -15.31
CA SER A 234 10.24 -28.18 -14.49
C SER A 234 10.35 -26.84 -15.23
N ILE A 235 10.61 -26.86 -16.54
CA ILE A 235 10.65 -25.65 -17.35
C ILE A 235 9.25 -25.01 -17.43
N PHE A 236 8.19 -25.79 -17.64
CA PHE A 236 6.83 -25.29 -17.63
C PHE A 236 6.40 -24.83 -16.23
N ASP A 237 6.84 -25.48 -15.16
CA ASP A 237 6.57 -25.04 -13.80
C ASP A 237 7.18 -23.65 -13.52
N GLU A 238 8.41 -23.42 -13.94
CA GLU A 238 9.04 -22.09 -13.84
C GLU A 238 8.36 -21.05 -14.73
N LEU A 239 7.95 -21.44 -15.94
CA LEU A 239 7.30 -20.54 -16.88
C LEU A 239 5.88 -20.13 -16.42
N LEU A 240 5.07 -21.08 -15.98
CA LEU A 240 3.65 -20.87 -15.63
C LEU A 240 3.47 -20.49 -14.16
N PHE A 241 4.35 -20.97 -13.29
CA PHE A 241 4.32 -20.72 -11.86
C PHE A 241 5.68 -20.20 -11.37
N PRO A 242 6.07 -18.99 -11.81
CA PRO A 242 7.37 -18.42 -11.45
C PRO A 242 7.51 -18.33 -9.94
N THR A 243 8.72 -18.58 -9.48
CA THR A 243 9.05 -18.41 -8.07
C THR A 243 8.99 -16.93 -7.73
N ALA A 244 7.93 -16.50 -7.08
CA ALA A 244 7.83 -15.16 -6.56
C ALA A 244 8.60 -15.08 -5.23
N LEU A 245 9.54 -14.15 -5.17
CA LEU A 245 10.35 -13.95 -3.97
C LEU A 245 9.56 -13.20 -2.90
N PRO A 246 9.75 -13.50 -1.62
CA PRO A 246 9.02 -12.87 -0.55
C PRO A 246 9.36 -11.38 -0.42
N LEU A 247 8.35 -10.57 -0.11
CA LEU A 247 8.51 -9.18 0.31
C LEU A 247 8.62 -9.13 1.82
N TYR A 248 9.64 -8.42 2.29
CA TYR A 248 9.90 -8.29 3.72
C TYR A 248 9.27 -7.04 4.29
N THR A 249 8.61 -7.18 5.42
CA THR A 249 7.99 -6.07 6.16
C THR A 249 9.00 -5.50 7.15
N ILE A 250 9.26 -4.20 7.01
CA ILE A 250 10.19 -3.50 7.91
C ILE A 250 9.64 -3.43 9.34
N PRO A 251 10.53 -3.37 10.35
CA PRO A 251 10.11 -3.16 11.73
C PRO A 251 9.35 -1.83 11.90
N THR A 252 8.50 -1.75 12.90
CA THR A 252 7.80 -0.52 13.26
C THR A 252 8.29 0.04 14.58
N ARG A 253 8.19 1.36 14.73
CA ARG A 253 8.59 2.07 15.95
C ARG A 253 7.49 3.02 16.38
N THR A 254 7.26 3.07 17.67
CA THR A 254 6.35 4.01 18.32
C THR A 254 7.01 4.65 19.55
N LEU A 255 6.63 5.87 19.82
CA LEU A 255 6.93 6.54 21.07
C LEU A 255 5.68 7.30 21.49
N SER A 256 5.18 7.04 22.68
CA SER A 256 4.11 7.81 23.29
C SER A 256 4.63 8.60 24.50
N SER A 257 3.95 9.68 24.82
CA SER A 257 4.22 10.50 26.00
C SER A 257 2.89 10.96 26.58
N THR A 258 2.73 10.91 27.88
CA THR A 258 1.54 11.43 28.57
C THR A 258 1.54 12.96 28.62
N VAL A 259 2.67 13.59 28.37
CA VAL A 259 2.80 15.05 28.29
C VAL A 259 3.29 15.43 26.91
N THR A 260 2.52 16.23 26.20
CA THR A 260 2.81 16.72 24.85
C THR A 260 2.32 18.16 24.69
N GLY A 261 2.63 18.75 23.54
CA GLY A 261 2.13 20.07 23.14
C GLY A 261 2.80 21.22 23.91
N THR A 262 2.09 22.33 24.02
CA THR A 262 2.63 23.55 24.60
C THR A 262 2.44 23.61 26.12
N LYS A 263 3.49 24.01 26.84
CA LYS A 263 3.50 24.15 28.29
C LYS A 263 4.13 25.48 28.67
N GLU A 264 3.75 25.98 29.83
CA GLU A 264 4.39 27.17 30.40
C GLU A 264 5.81 26.86 30.89
N VAL A 265 6.75 27.75 30.61
CA VAL A 265 8.11 27.70 31.11
C VAL A 265 8.12 27.67 32.66
N GLY A 266 8.98 26.85 33.22
CA GLY A 266 9.11 26.67 34.66
C GLY A 266 8.14 25.65 35.28
N THR A 267 7.07 25.26 34.58
CA THR A 267 6.16 24.23 35.11
C THR A 267 6.87 22.88 35.17
N THR A 268 6.52 22.10 36.21
CA THR A 268 7.08 20.76 36.42
C THR A 268 6.08 19.71 35.94
N HIS A 269 6.57 18.75 35.17
CA HIS A 269 5.81 17.63 34.65
C HIS A 269 6.56 16.31 34.90
N SER A 270 5.85 15.21 34.78
CA SER A 270 6.43 13.86 34.86
C SER A 270 5.93 13.03 33.67
N PRO A 271 6.47 13.27 32.46
CA PRO A 271 6.06 12.52 31.29
C PRO A 271 6.33 11.02 31.46
N ALA A 272 5.29 10.20 31.38
CA ALA A 272 5.45 8.77 31.22
C ALA A 272 5.63 8.49 29.73
N LEU A 273 6.76 7.90 29.38
CA LEU A 273 7.19 7.59 28.03
C LEU A 273 7.08 6.09 27.80
N THR A 274 6.53 5.69 26.70
CA THR A 274 6.51 4.29 26.26
C THR A 274 7.00 4.21 24.83
N ALA A 275 8.17 3.63 24.65
CA ALA A 275 8.73 3.29 23.37
C ALA A 275 8.40 1.84 23.04
N GLY A 276 8.04 1.56 21.81
CA GLY A 276 7.69 0.21 21.38
C GLY A 276 7.87 0.00 19.89
N GLY A 277 7.57 -1.21 19.46
CA GLY A 277 7.59 -1.57 18.05
C GLY A 277 7.35 -3.05 17.84
N ASN A 278 7.00 -3.40 16.62
CA ASN A 278 6.93 -4.77 16.16
C ASN A 278 8.15 -5.07 15.31
N LYS A 279 8.78 -6.22 15.52
CA LYS A 279 9.95 -6.59 14.74
C LYS A 279 9.60 -6.92 13.28
N ASN A 280 8.36 -7.30 13.01
CA ASN A 280 7.94 -7.83 11.70
C ASN A 280 8.94 -8.90 11.22
N ASP A 281 9.53 -8.74 10.04
CA ASP A 281 10.46 -9.71 9.47
C ASP A 281 11.93 -9.49 9.89
N ALA A 282 12.22 -8.49 10.72
CA ALA A 282 13.53 -8.32 11.34
C ALA A 282 13.79 -9.36 12.46
N GLY A 283 15.00 -9.40 12.96
CA GLY A 283 15.35 -10.14 14.16
C GLY A 283 14.80 -9.50 15.44
N ILE A 284 15.18 -10.04 16.58
CA ILE A 284 14.76 -9.52 17.88
C ILE A 284 15.30 -8.11 18.11
N TYR A 285 14.57 -7.29 18.82
CA TYR A 285 15.11 -6.01 19.31
C TYR A 285 16.08 -6.28 20.44
N THR A 286 17.34 -5.87 20.26
CA THR A 286 18.41 -6.04 21.25
C THR A 286 18.53 -4.85 22.20
N ASP A 287 18.15 -3.66 21.72
CA ASP A 287 18.11 -2.44 22.54
C ASP A 287 16.94 -1.56 22.10
N ILE A 288 16.31 -0.91 23.05
CA ILE A 288 15.47 0.26 22.86
C ILE A 288 16.01 1.36 23.78
N SER A 289 16.38 2.50 23.20
CA SER A 289 16.78 3.66 23.96
C SER A 289 15.72 4.77 23.85
N ILE A 290 15.56 5.50 24.95
CA ILE A 290 14.77 6.74 25.02
C ILE A 290 15.74 7.85 25.36
N THR A 291 15.77 8.88 24.55
CA THR A 291 16.61 10.07 24.71
C THR A 291 15.75 11.29 25.00
N LYS A 292 16.34 12.27 25.67
CA LYS A 292 15.77 13.60 25.88
C LYS A 292 16.71 14.65 25.31
N THR A 293 16.22 15.53 24.49
CA THR A 293 16.95 16.70 24.00
C THR A 293 16.28 17.94 24.53
N VAL A 294 17.02 18.74 25.27
CA VAL A 294 16.56 20.01 25.86
C VAL A 294 17.28 21.14 25.16
N ASN A 295 16.59 22.01 24.45
CA ASN A 295 17.13 23.13 23.70
C ASN A 295 18.40 22.74 22.88
N GLY A 296 18.35 21.58 22.22
CA GLY A 296 19.43 21.04 21.39
C GLY A 296 20.44 20.15 22.10
N SER A 297 20.49 20.13 23.45
CA SER A 297 21.36 19.24 24.21
C SER A 297 20.72 17.90 24.49
N ALA A 298 21.32 16.83 23.96
CA ALA A 298 20.78 15.48 24.09
C ALA A 298 21.34 14.71 25.28
N SER A 299 20.51 13.88 25.90
CA SER A 299 20.89 12.92 26.94
C SER A 299 20.10 11.63 26.78
N THR A 300 20.70 10.49 27.08
CA THR A 300 20.00 9.20 27.13
C THR A 300 19.34 9.03 28.49
N LEU A 301 18.04 8.79 28.51
CA LEU A 301 17.27 8.55 29.72
C LEU A 301 17.33 7.08 30.15
N ILE A 302 17.19 6.21 29.20
CA ILE A 302 17.24 4.76 29.38
C ILE A 302 17.65 4.07 28.07
N SER A 303 18.41 2.98 28.18
CA SER A 303 18.73 2.06 27.09
C SER A 303 18.76 0.62 27.61
N GLY A 304 18.87 -0.35 26.73
CA GLY A 304 18.99 -1.78 27.05
C GLY A 304 17.84 -2.62 26.51
N ALA A 305 17.91 -3.92 26.78
CA ALA A 305 16.96 -4.88 26.24
C ALA A 305 15.50 -4.49 26.57
N PRO A 306 14.61 -4.52 25.58
CA PRO A 306 13.19 -4.26 25.79
C PRO A 306 12.47 -5.45 26.41
N ILE A 307 11.26 -5.21 26.90
CA ILE A 307 10.33 -6.28 27.27
C ILE A 307 9.66 -6.81 25.99
N GLU A 308 9.75 -8.10 25.79
CA GLU A 308 9.14 -8.82 24.69
C GLU A 308 7.69 -9.21 25.04
N SER A 309 6.76 -8.99 24.14
CA SER A 309 5.39 -9.47 24.25
C SER A 309 5.20 -10.83 23.57
N SER A 310 3.98 -11.37 23.62
CA SER A 310 3.62 -12.60 22.94
C SER A 310 3.96 -12.54 21.45
N ALA A 311 4.50 -13.65 20.94
CA ALA A 311 4.77 -13.82 19.52
C ALA A 311 3.53 -14.30 18.76
N SER A 312 3.38 -13.83 17.54
CA SER A 312 2.49 -14.40 16.54
C SER A 312 3.27 -14.69 15.26
N ASN A 313 2.91 -15.75 14.55
CA ASN A 313 3.52 -15.96 13.25
C ASN A 313 3.07 -14.89 12.26
N LEU A 314 4.00 -14.34 11.49
CA LEU A 314 3.67 -13.45 10.40
C LEU A 314 2.95 -14.22 9.30
N PRO A 315 1.82 -13.73 8.77
CA PRO A 315 1.27 -14.29 7.55
C PRO A 315 2.25 -14.04 6.41
N SER A 316 2.55 -15.07 5.62
CA SER A 316 3.30 -14.90 4.38
C SER A 316 2.37 -14.33 3.30
N GLN A 317 2.90 -13.53 2.40
CA GLN A 317 2.14 -13.04 1.23
C GLN A 317 1.67 -14.19 0.32
N PHE A 318 2.26 -15.37 0.43
CA PHE A 318 1.89 -16.56 -0.32
C PHE A 318 1.02 -17.56 0.46
N GLY A 319 0.53 -17.19 1.64
CA GLY A 319 -0.35 -18.02 2.47
C GLY A 319 0.36 -19.06 3.34
N PHE A 320 1.69 -19.10 3.36
CA PHE A 320 2.43 -19.98 4.26
C PHE A 320 2.61 -19.29 5.62
N ALA A 321 2.33 -20.01 6.70
CA ALA A 321 2.63 -19.52 8.04
C ALA A 321 4.15 -19.36 8.21
N ASN A 322 4.58 -18.17 8.64
CA ASN A 322 6.00 -17.90 8.87
C ASN A 322 6.43 -18.35 10.27
N ALA A 323 6.43 -19.64 10.51
CA ALA A 323 6.79 -20.23 11.81
C ALA A 323 8.23 -19.89 12.23
N ASN A 324 9.14 -19.68 11.25
CA ASN A 324 10.55 -19.40 11.51
C ASN A 324 10.82 -17.93 11.87
N ASN A 325 9.86 -17.03 11.64
CA ASN A 325 10.01 -15.61 11.93
C ASN A 325 8.77 -15.07 12.65
N PRO A 326 8.50 -15.50 13.90
CA PRO A 326 7.33 -15.06 14.63
C PRO A 326 7.40 -13.56 14.89
N ASN A 327 6.30 -12.86 14.62
CA ASN A 327 6.20 -11.44 14.92
C ASN A 327 6.08 -11.20 16.42
N LYS A 328 6.92 -10.34 16.96
CA LYS A 328 6.92 -9.97 18.37
C LYS A 328 6.86 -8.45 18.51
N SER A 329 6.14 -8.01 19.53
CA SER A 329 6.15 -6.62 19.97
C SER A 329 7.16 -6.46 21.11
N TYR A 330 7.86 -5.36 21.08
CA TYR A 330 8.86 -4.98 22.06
C TYR A 330 8.51 -3.63 22.63
N GLY A 331 8.71 -3.47 23.92
CA GLY A 331 8.41 -2.21 24.60
C GLY A 331 9.39 -1.87 25.70
N LYS A 332 9.53 -0.59 25.98
CA LYS A 332 10.29 -0.05 27.10
C LYS A 332 9.62 1.22 27.60
N SER A 333 9.41 1.30 28.90
CA SER A 333 8.77 2.46 29.53
C SER A 333 9.73 3.16 30.47
N PHE A 334 9.60 4.47 30.56
CA PHE A 334 10.36 5.32 31.46
C PHE A 334 9.49 6.53 31.87
N THR A 335 9.61 6.97 33.11
CA THR A 335 8.99 8.21 33.57
C THR A 335 10.09 9.24 33.87
N ASP A 336 10.09 10.34 33.12
CA ASP A 336 10.99 11.47 33.36
C ASP A 336 10.40 12.35 34.47
N THR A 337 10.68 11.98 35.70
CA THR A 337 10.12 12.67 36.88
C THR A 337 10.78 14.03 37.09
N GLY A 338 9.95 15.03 37.37
CA GLY A 338 10.44 16.36 37.73
C GLY A 338 11.01 17.16 36.55
N LEU A 339 10.54 16.85 35.32
CA LEU A 339 10.87 17.68 34.16
C LEU A 339 10.37 19.11 34.38
N VAL A 340 11.28 20.04 34.54
CA VAL A 340 10.97 21.48 34.49
C VAL A 340 11.03 21.94 33.04
N ILE A 341 9.98 22.58 32.54
CA ILE A 341 9.97 23.12 31.18
C ILE A 341 11.02 24.25 31.09
N PRO A 342 12.03 24.10 30.23
CA PRO A 342 13.16 25.04 30.20
C PRO A 342 12.75 26.40 29.63
N ALA A 343 13.50 27.43 30.00
CA ALA A 343 13.42 28.72 29.31
C ALA A 343 13.97 28.59 27.86
N PRO A 344 13.48 29.40 26.92
CA PRO A 344 14.09 29.51 25.60
C PRO A 344 15.58 29.92 25.70
N ALA A 345 16.43 29.18 25.01
CA ALA A 345 17.86 29.57 24.90
C ALA A 345 17.99 30.80 23.95
N SER A 346 17.14 30.90 22.97
CA SER A 346 16.99 32.02 22.05
C SER A 346 15.58 32.02 21.48
N GLY A 347 15.07 33.18 21.05
CA GLY A 347 13.71 33.28 20.47
C GLY A 347 12.60 33.20 21.51
N SER A 348 11.42 32.73 21.11
CA SER A 348 10.19 32.74 21.91
C SER A 348 9.78 31.38 22.46
N THR A 349 10.45 30.32 22.04
CA THR A 349 10.11 28.94 22.41
C THR A 349 11.32 28.16 22.88
N SER A 350 11.10 27.28 23.84
CA SER A 350 12.02 26.20 24.17
C SER A 350 11.48 24.86 23.67
N SER A 351 12.33 23.87 23.60
CA SER A 351 11.90 22.54 23.21
C SER A 351 12.47 21.46 24.12
N VAL A 352 11.62 20.51 24.48
CA VAL A 352 12.02 19.23 25.03
C VAL A 352 11.54 18.16 24.05
N VAL A 353 12.48 17.49 23.42
CA VAL A 353 12.20 16.45 22.44
C VAL A 353 12.59 15.11 23.02
N TYR A 354 11.62 14.23 23.16
CA TYR A 354 11.88 12.83 23.47
C TYR A 354 12.02 12.06 22.17
N GLY A 355 13.14 11.39 22.02
CA GLY A 355 13.43 10.50 20.89
C GLY A 355 13.48 9.05 21.34
N SER A 356 13.21 8.14 20.44
CA SER A 356 13.42 6.72 20.67
C SER A 356 14.06 6.08 19.46
N THR A 357 15.13 5.34 19.70
CA THR A 357 15.82 4.51 18.70
C THR A 357 15.84 3.06 19.15
N ALA A 358 16.11 2.14 18.24
CA ALA A 358 16.29 0.74 18.56
C ALA A 358 17.40 0.10 17.74
N ASN A 359 17.95 -0.96 18.31
CA ASN A 359 18.79 -1.91 17.60
C ASN A 359 18.03 -3.23 17.49
N TYR A 360 18.24 -3.95 16.39
CA TYR A 360 17.69 -5.28 16.20
C TYR A 360 18.68 -6.18 15.47
N ASP A 361 18.55 -7.48 15.71
CA ASP A 361 19.34 -8.50 15.03
C ASP A 361 18.80 -8.75 13.62
N ALA A 362 19.56 -9.49 12.83
CA ALA A 362 19.13 -9.97 11.52
C ALA A 362 17.90 -10.87 11.65
N GLY A 363 16.96 -10.69 10.72
CA GLY A 363 15.77 -11.53 10.62
C GLY A 363 16.03 -12.86 9.93
N LEU A 364 15.10 -13.78 10.07
CA LEU A 364 15.13 -15.07 9.39
C LEU A 364 14.62 -14.95 7.95
N ALA A 365 15.04 -15.89 7.09
CA ALA A 365 14.53 -15.97 5.73
C ALA A 365 13.03 -16.27 5.72
N LEU A 366 12.29 -15.59 4.84
CA LEU A 366 10.91 -15.92 4.52
C LEU A 366 10.87 -16.98 3.42
N LYS A 367 9.72 -17.61 3.26
CA LYS A 367 9.49 -18.56 2.17
C LYS A 367 9.03 -17.85 0.91
N ASP A 368 9.51 -18.36 -0.23
CA ASP A 368 9.03 -17.95 -1.55
C ASP A 368 7.62 -18.54 -1.85
N SER A 369 7.12 -18.27 -3.04
CA SER A 369 5.80 -18.77 -3.50
C SER A 369 5.72 -20.32 -3.62
N LYS A 370 6.87 -21.00 -3.62
CA LYS A 370 6.97 -22.47 -3.64
C LYS A 370 7.22 -23.08 -2.26
N GLY A 371 7.28 -22.25 -1.22
CA GLY A 371 7.48 -22.70 0.17
C GLY A 371 8.93 -22.96 0.54
N VAL A 372 9.89 -22.56 -0.29
CA VAL A 372 11.33 -22.69 -0.05
C VAL A 372 11.84 -21.42 0.63
N ASP A 373 12.79 -21.57 1.57
CA ASP A 373 13.38 -20.42 2.25
C ASP A 373 14.18 -19.56 1.26
N ASP A 374 14.02 -18.24 1.34
CA ASP A 374 14.75 -17.28 0.51
C ASP A 374 16.25 -17.38 0.76
N THR A 375 17.00 -17.86 -0.22
CA THR A 375 18.45 -18.07 -0.15
C THR A 375 19.29 -16.86 -0.50
N ARG A 376 18.66 -15.75 -0.96
CA ARG A 376 19.40 -14.53 -1.27
C ARG A 376 20.15 -14.02 -0.03
N PRO A 377 21.31 -13.39 -0.18
CA PRO A 377 21.99 -12.73 0.94
C PRO A 377 21.07 -11.75 1.67
N ALA A 378 21.14 -11.70 3.01
CA ALA A 378 20.32 -10.81 3.83
C ALA A 378 20.36 -9.34 3.33
N ALA A 379 21.50 -8.88 2.81
CA ALA A 379 21.68 -7.53 2.29
C ALA A 379 20.86 -7.22 1.02
N VAL A 380 20.37 -8.20 0.29
CA VAL A 380 19.64 -8.01 -0.98
C VAL A 380 18.19 -8.49 -0.91
N ARG A 381 17.74 -9.02 0.22
CA ARG A 381 16.37 -9.56 0.36
C ARG A 381 15.29 -8.52 0.37
N SER A 382 15.59 -7.26 0.70
CA SER A 382 14.61 -6.18 0.70
C SER A 382 15.29 -4.82 0.53
N VAL A 383 14.55 -3.86 -0.05
CA VAL A 383 15.02 -2.47 -0.23
C VAL A 383 15.39 -1.81 1.11
N ASN A 384 14.65 -2.12 2.18
CA ASN A 384 14.90 -1.61 3.54
C ASN A 384 15.58 -2.65 4.44
N ASN A 385 15.88 -3.79 3.88
CA ASN A 385 16.62 -4.88 4.48
C ASN A 385 16.33 -5.17 5.97
N PRO A 386 15.11 -5.56 6.36
CA PRO A 386 14.80 -5.92 7.74
C PRO A 386 15.50 -7.22 8.16
N GLN A 387 16.13 -7.91 7.22
CA GLN A 387 16.88 -9.14 7.45
C GLN A 387 18.31 -8.90 7.92
N ALA A 388 18.88 -7.71 7.68
CA ALA A 388 20.16 -7.32 8.26
C ALA A 388 19.96 -6.73 9.66
N ALA A 389 20.90 -6.96 10.56
CA ALA A 389 20.95 -6.27 11.83
C ALA A 389 21.07 -4.76 11.62
N SER A 390 20.42 -3.97 12.46
CA SER A 390 20.45 -2.51 12.38
C SER A 390 20.68 -1.87 13.74
N THR A 391 21.37 -0.75 13.73
CA THR A 391 21.57 0.11 14.89
C THR A 391 20.93 1.47 14.65
N GLY A 392 20.33 2.05 15.71
CA GLY A 392 19.72 3.38 15.63
C GLY A 392 18.49 3.46 14.70
N PHE A 393 17.82 2.33 14.48
CA PHE A 393 16.68 2.23 13.57
C PHE A 393 15.55 3.19 13.94
N ASN A 394 15.06 3.93 12.94
CA ASN A 394 13.88 4.81 12.95
C ASN A 394 13.68 5.60 14.26
N SER A 395 14.28 6.77 14.33
CA SER A 395 14.01 7.74 15.39
C SER A 395 12.54 8.22 15.33
N VAL A 396 11.82 8.05 16.43
CA VAL A 396 10.46 8.59 16.62
C VAL A 396 10.53 9.62 17.72
N ASN A 397 9.98 10.80 17.47
CA ASN A 397 10.07 11.92 18.39
C ASN A 397 8.71 12.34 18.95
N ARG A 398 8.73 12.86 20.20
CA ARG A 398 7.63 13.58 20.84
C ARG A 398 8.15 14.88 21.39
N THR A 399 7.51 15.98 21.06
CA THR A 399 7.98 17.32 21.43
C THR A 399 7.02 17.96 22.44
N ILE A 400 7.61 18.57 23.44
CA ILE A 400 6.97 19.51 24.35
C ILE A 400 7.58 20.88 24.04
N THR A 401 6.74 21.85 23.75
CA THR A 401 7.17 23.23 23.48
C THR A 401 6.94 24.09 24.72
N GLY A 402 7.99 24.70 25.22
CA GLY A 402 7.88 25.65 26.31
C GLY A 402 7.67 27.08 25.81
N LEU A 403 6.74 27.78 26.41
CA LEU A 403 6.44 29.17 26.12
C LEU A 403 6.25 29.95 27.40
N TYR A 404 6.59 31.25 27.36
CA TYR A 404 6.02 32.19 28.32
C TYR A 404 4.59 32.51 27.96
N PRO A 405 3.65 32.60 28.92
CA PRO A 405 2.26 32.89 28.62
C PRO A 405 2.07 34.24 27.94
N PHE A 406 0.99 34.34 27.20
CA PHE A 406 0.39 35.61 26.85
C PHE A 406 -0.59 35.96 27.95
N TYR A 407 -0.76 37.26 28.20
CA TYR A 407 -1.67 37.75 29.23
C TYR A 407 -2.66 38.74 28.66
N HIS A 408 -3.86 38.71 29.17
CA HIS A 408 -4.79 39.83 29.01
C HIS A 408 -5.34 40.27 30.38
N PHE A 409 -5.61 41.54 30.48
CA PHE A 409 -6.14 42.16 31.68
C PHE A 409 -7.16 43.20 31.29
N ARG A 410 -8.18 43.39 32.11
CA ARG A 410 -9.24 44.34 31.89
C ARG A 410 -9.62 45.01 33.19
N GLN A 411 -10.02 46.28 33.11
CA GLN A 411 -10.57 47.08 34.21
C GLN A 411 -11.42 48.24 33.70
N ALA A 412 -12.23 48.82 34.58
CA ALA A 412 -13.12 49.94 34.22
C ALA A 412 -12.38 51.26 33.88
N GLY A 413 -11.18 51.46 34.43
CA GLY A 413 -10.33 52.63 34.17
C GLY A 413 -9.25 52.37 33.13
N ALA A 414 -8.60 53.42 32.63
CA ALA A 414 -7.46 53.29 31.72
C ALA A 414 -6.33 52.40 32.35
N ILE A 415 -5.75 51.57 31.52
CA ILE A 415 -4.69 50.62 31.92
C ILE A 415 -3.36 51.20 31.47
N SER A 416 -2.46 51.44 32.41
CA SER A 416 -1.05 51.74 32.12
C SER A 416 -0.23 50.48 31.92
N THR A 417 0.99 50.62 31.37
CA THR A 417 1.98 49.52 31.30
C THR A 417 2.30 48.95 32.69
N ALA A 418 2.37 49.83 33.71
CA ALA A 418 2.63 49.42 35.09
C ALA A 418 1.48 48.61 35.70
N ASP A 419 0.24 48.97 35.39
CA ASP A 419 -0.96 48.22 35.83
C ASP A 419 -0.96 46.80 35.24
N MET A 420 -0.61 46.68 33.96
CA MET A 420 -0.51 45.34 33.32
C MET A 420 0.60 44.49 33.96
N VAL A 421 1.76 45.06 34.22
CA VAL A 421 2.86 44.33 34.90
C VAL A 421 2.42 43.90 36.31
N THR A 422 1.77 44.78 37.05
CA THR A 422 1.21 44.48 38.37
C THR A 422 0.16 43.36 38.30
N ALA A 423 -0.70 43.42 37.31
CA ALA A 423 -1.74 42.42 37.09
C ALA A 423 -1.14 41.02 36.75
N ILE A 424 -0.05 40.99 36.00
CA ILE A 424 0.69 39.74 35.73
C ILE A 424 1.28 39.21 37.06
N GLN A 425 2.01 40.04 37.79
CA GLN A 425 2.69 39.63 39.00
C GLN A 425 1.75 39.19 40.13
N ASN A 426 0.61 39.80 40.22
CA ASN A 426 -0.44 39.44 41.22
C ASN A 426 -1.35 38.31 40.77
N GLY A 427 -1.23 37.82 39.55
CA GLY A 427 -2.07 36.75 38.99
C GLY A 427 -3.51 37.20 38.66
N THR A 428 -3.78 38.50 38.55
CA THR A 428 -5.09 39.02 38.14
C THR A 428 -5.23 39.10 36.61
N ALA A 429 -4.11 39.17 35.88
CA ALA A 429 -4.11 38.98 34.43
C ALA A 429 -4.34 37.52 34.07
N VAL A 430 -5.21 37.29 33.08
CA VAL A 430 -5.51 35.94 32.60
C VAL A 430 -4.39 35.45 31.69
N ALA A 431 -3.78 34.34 32.05
CA ALA A 431 -2.71 33.72 31.28
C ALA A 431 -3.26 32.82 30.16
N ILE A 432 -2.63 32.86 28.99
CA ILE A 432 -2.91 31.98 27.85
C ILE A 432 -1.59 31.37 27.39
N VAL A 433 -1.47 30.05 27.54
CA VAL A 433 -0.34 29.30 27.00
C VAL A 433 -0.72 28.85 25.58
N ALA A 434 -0.37 29.63 24.57
CA ALA A 434 -0.70 29.39 23.18
C ALA A 434 0.56 29.28 22.32
N SER A 435 0.43 28.73 21.12
CA SER A 435 1.54 28.65 20.15
C SER A 435 2.12 30.03 19.86
N ALA A 436 3.44 30.13 19.83
CA ALA A 436 4.16 31.38 19.57
C ALA A 436 3.96 31.93 18.14
N SER A 437 3.49 31.10 17.21
CA SER A 437 3.32 31.45 15.81
C SER A 437 1.88 31.82 15.49
N GLY A 438 1.69 32.94 14.82
CA GLY A 438 0.42 33.28 14.17
C GLY A 438 -0.58 34.02 15.07
N THR A 439 -1.80 33.56 15.02
CA THR A 439 -2.96 34.18 15.67
C THR A 439 -3.11 33.73 17.10
N ILE A 440 -3.29 34.69 18.01
CA ILE A 440 -3.62 34.44 19.42
C ILE A 440 -5.11 34.71 19.58
N ASN A 441 -5.86 33.72 20.03
CA ASN A 441 -7.27 33.84 20.31
C ASN A 441 -7.47 34.14 21.80
N ILE A 442 -8.02 35.28 22.13
CA ILE A 442 -8.33 35.71 23.49
C ILE A 442 -9.86 35.71 23.62
N PRO A 443 -10.45 34.78 24.41
CA PRO A 443 -11.88 34.82 24.66
C PRO A 443 -12.21 36.02 25.55
N LEU A 444 -13.05 36.95 25.04
CA LEU A 444 -13.38 38.19 25.71
C LEU A 444 -14.89 38.41 25.74
N ALA A 445 -15.41 38.70 26.94
CA ALA A 445 -16.65 39.44 27.12
C ALA A 445 -16.29 40.71 27.89
N ILE A 446 -16.32 41.87 27.23
CA ILE A 446 -15.90 43.15 27.77
C ILE A 446 -17.11 44.08 27.75
N ASN A 447 -17.39 44.73 28.88
CA ASN A 447 -18.48 45.68 28.96
C ASN A 447 -17.96 47.01 29.54
N ASN A 448 -17.74 47.99 28.66
CA ASN A 448 -17.23 49.32 29.00
C ASN A 448 -15.93 49.28 29.86
N GLU A 449 -15.03 48.38 29.51
CA GLU A 449 -13.74 48.20 30.19
C GLU A 449 -12.58 48.47 29.22
N PHE A 450 -11.45 48.91 29.78
CA PHE A 450 -10.18 48.95 29.06
C PHE A 450 -9.55 47.58 29.02
N LEU A 451 -8.81 47.30 27.95
CA LEU A 451 -8.11 46.05 27.72
C LEU A 451 -6.60 46.29 27.62
N ALA A 452 -5.83 45.46 28.32
CA ALA A 452 -4.42 45.34 28.05
C ALA A 452 -4.06 43.89 27.63
N VAL A 453 -3.06 43.75 26.75
CA VAL A 453 -2.54 42.50 26.29
C VAL A 453 -1.03 42.52 26.37
N ALA A 454 -0.44 41.51 26.93
CA ALA A 454 1.01 41.36 27.00
C ALA A 454 1.48 40.00 26.44
N TYR A 455 2.58 40.02 25.73
CA TYR A 455 3.24 38.83 25.21
C TYR A 455 4.77 38.97 25.26
N PRO A 456 5.51 37.85 25.31
CA PRO A 456 6.97 37.90 25.40
C PRO A 456 7.61 38.79 24.33
N ALA A 457 8.53 39.63 24.70
CA ALA A 457 9.16 40.61 23.80
C ALA A 457 9.95 39.96 22.65
N THR A 458 10.34 38.69 22.82
CA THR A 458 10.97 37.87 21.78
C THR A 458 10.05 37.51 20.63
N ASN A 459 8.73 37.61 20.83
CA ASN A 459 7.76 37.38 19.75
C ASN A 459 7.73 38.58 18.78
N THR A 460 7.44 38.28 17.51
CA THR A 460 7.20 39.32 16.51
C THR A 460 6.10 40.27 17.00
N THR A 461 6.31 41.57 16.81
CA THR A 461 5.31 42.57 17.24
C THR A 461 4.01 42.35 16.48
N LYS A 462 2.92 42.20 17.23
CA LYS A 462 1.58 42.08 16.67
C LYS A 462 1.10 43.45 16.23
N THR A 463 0.70 43.55 14.97
CA THR A 463 0.33 44.86 14.37
C THR A 463 -1.15 44.97 14.02
N LYS A 464 -1.84 43.82 14.00
CA LYS A 464 -3.27 43.77 13.69
C LYS A 464 -4.06 43.09 14.79
N TYR A 465 -5.13 43.72 15.18
CA TYR A 465 -6.05 43.30 16.23
C TYR A 465 -7.44 43.18 15.63
N PHE A 466 -7.97 41.96 15.61
CA PHE A 466 -9.32 41.73 15.10
C PHE A 466 -10.18 41.19 16.24
N VAL A 467 -11.37 41.77 16.38
CA VAL A 467 -12.39 41.19 17.23
C VAL A 467 -13.45 40.61 16.31
N THR A 468 -13.61 39.31 16.35
CA THR A 468 -14.72 38.64 15.66
C THR A 468 -15.85 38.48 16.66
N SER A 469 -16.93 39.25 16.49
CA SER A 469 -18.22 38.93 17.08
C SER A 469 -19.03 38.14 16.05
N LEU A 470 -19.83 37.19 16.49
CA LEU A 470 -20.76 36.45 15.63
C LEU A 470 -21.77 37.37 14.90
N ASP A 471 -21.99 38.59 15.40
CA ASP A 471 -23.04 39.45 14.91
C ASP A 471 -22.60 40.79 14.27
N GLN A 472 -21.33 41.18 14.31
CA GLN A 472 -20.92 42.55 13.92
C GLN A 472 -19.72 42.68 12.97
N GLY A 473 -19.16 41.61 12.46
CA GLY A 473 -17.97 41.68 11.62
C GLY A 473 -16.67 41.99 12.40
N ALA A 474 -15.57 42.21 11.69
CA ALA A 474 -14.27 42.53 12.30
C ALA A 474 -14.23 43.96 12.83
N ILE A 475 -14.11 44.15 14.15
CA ILE A 475 -13.91 45.45 14.79
C ILE A 475 -12.41 45.63 15.04
N THR A 476 -11.83 46.71 14.55
CA THR A 476 -10.45 47.09 14.84
C THR A 476 -10.34 47.75 16.20
N VAL A 477 -9.67 47.11 17.13
CA VAL A 477 -9.34 47.72 18.43
C VAL A 477 -8.12 48.62 18.25
N VAL A 478 -8.21 49.88 18.69
CA VAL A 478 -7.08 50.80 18.67
C VAL A 478 -6.33 50.71 19.98
N PHE A 479 -5.06 50.37 19.89
CA PHE A 479 -4.15 50.33 21.04
C PHE A 479 -3.19 51.52 21.02
N ASN A 480 -2.75 51.90 22.21
CA ASN A 480 -1.65 52.83 22.38
C ASN A 480 -0.34 52.25 21.79
N ALA A 481 0.68 53.05 21.64
CA ALA A 481 2.01 52.58 21.23
C ALA A 481 2.49 51.42 22.11
N VAL A 482 3.11 50.42 21.48
CA VAL A 482 3.64 49.27 22.19
C VAL A 482 4.73 49.70 23.18
N ALA A 483 4.56 49.36 24.44
CA ALA A 483 5.57 49.51 25.46
C ALA A 483 6.24 48.16 25.76
N THR A 484 7.49 48.18 26.24
CA THR A 484 8.20 46.98 26.72
C THR A 484 8.50 47.14 28.20
N SER A 485 8.14 46.12 29.00
CA SER A 485 8.40 46.10 30.41
C SER A 485 8.65 44.66 30.90
N SER A 486 9.41 44.52 31.96
CA SER A 486 9.69 43.22 32.57
C SER A 486 8.67 42.88 33.64
N ALA A 487 8.28 41.60 33.67
CA ALA A 487 7.40 41.05 34.69
C ALA A 487 7.94 39.74 35.25
N ASN A 488 7.43 39.35 36.42
CA ASN A 488 7.68 38.05 37.04
C ASN A 488 6.41 37.22 37.02
N SER A 489 6.56 35.90 36.99
CA SER A 489 5.45 34.97 37.13
C SER A 489 4.74 35.14 38.48
N PRO A 490 3.41 35.15 38.53
CA PRO A 490 2.69 35.21 39.80
C PRO A 490 2.93 33.99 40.68
N THR A 491 3.33 32.90 40.11
CA THR A 491 3.62 31.62 40.78
C THR A 491 5.10 31.32 40.96
N GLY A 492 5.99 32.27 40.60
CA GLY A 492 7.43 32.12 40.72
C GLY A 492 8.10 31.19 39.70
N LEU A 493 7.38 30.81 38.64
CA LEU A 493 7.91 29.89 37.62
C LEU A 493 9.04 30.52 36.77
N TRP A 494 8.99 31.82 36.57
CA TRP A 494 10.00 32.60 35.84
C TRP A 494 10.06 34.04 36.36
N SER A 495 11.15 34.75 36.10
CA SER A 495 11.35 36.12 36.56
C SER A 495 12.06 36.99 35.52
N GLY A 496 11.79 38.30 35.54
CA GLY A 496 12.51 39.28 34.72
C GLY A 496 12.24 39.17 33.23
N ILE A 497 11.16 38.53 32.81
CA ILE A 497 10.85 38.34 31.40
C ILE A 497 10.26 39.63 30.82
N SER A 498 10.85 40.11 29.71
CA SER A 498 10.39 41.28 29.00
C SER A 498 9.14 40.96 28.18
N PHE A 499 8.10 41.76 28.31
CA PHE A 499 6.85 41.67 27.56
C PHE A 499 6.64 42.93 26.72
N LYS A 500 6.10 42.74 25.51
CA LYS A 500 5.45 43.78 24.72
C LYS A 500 4.05 43.93 25.23
N ILE A 501 3.66 45.15 25.61
CA ILE A 501 2.40 45.48 26.26
C ILE A 501 1.62 46.45 25.37
N HIS A 502 0.41 46.09 25.07
CA HIS A 502 -0.56 46.93 24.36
C HIS A 502 -1.71 47.26 25.30
N THR A 503 -2.07 48.52 25.39
CA THR A 503 -3.20 48.99 26.19
C THR A 503 -4.20 49.69 25.26
N SER A 504 -5.50 49.38 25.36
CA SER A 504 -6.51 50.09 24.58
C SER A 504 -6.55 51.56 24.93
N ASN A 505 -6.79 52.43 23.93
CA ASN A 505 -6.85 53.86 24.13
C ASN A 505 -8.23 54.33 24.61
N SER A 506 -9.23 53.48 24.60
CA SER A 506 -10.59 53.72 25.09
C SER A 506 -11.19 52.46 25.69
N SER A 507 -12.28 52.62 26.45
CA SER A 507 -13.06 51.47 26.91
C SER A 507 -13.73 50.75 25.73
N LEU A 508 -13.88 49.45 25.88
CA LEU A 508 -14.43 48.55 24.86
C LEU A 508 -15.71 47.89 25.38
N THR A 509 -16.65 47.65 24.50
CA THR A 509 -17.83 46.81 24.76
C THR A 509 -17.86 45.72 23.69
N LEU A 510 -17.62 44.49 24.08
CA LEU A 510 -17.49 43.32 23.20
C LEU A 510 -18.28 42.17 23.80
N THR A 511 -19.37 41.78 23.15
CA THR A 511 -20.23 40.68 23.60
C THR A 511 -19.92 39.39 22.84
N GLY A 512 -19.58 38.34 23.56
CA GLY A 512 -19.41 36.98 23.01
C GLY A 512 -18.30 36.84 21.96
N SER A 513 -17.21 37.59 22.11
CA SER A 513 -16.21 37.76 21.07
C SER A 513 -14.89 37.04 21.39
N THR A 514 -14.17 36.64 20.35
CA THR A 514 -12.77 36.25 20.44
C THR A 514 -11.90 37.34 19.81
N MET A 515 -10.96 37.89 20.58
CA MET A 515 -9.97 38.79 20.00
C MET A 515 -8.81 38.00 19.41
N GLN A 516 -8.40 38.36 18.22
CA GLN A 516 -7.26 37.76 17.52
C GLN A 516 -6.16 38.82 17.37
N LEU A 517 -4.96 38.49 17.85
CA LEU A 517 -3.74 39.22 17.56
C LEU A 517 -2.96 38.54 16.47
N ARG A 518 -2.62 39.27 15.41
CA ARG A 518 -1.90 38.77 14.24
C ARG A 518 -0.68 39.61 13.91
N ASN A 519 0.27 39.03 13.17
CA ASN A 519 1.43 39.77 12.69
C ASN A 519 1.11 40.64 11.45
N SER A 520 0.18 40.20 10.61
CA SER A 520 -0.27 40.93 9.40
C SER A 520 -1.54 40.31 8.86
#